data_fa4f35f997d06a5c375c5c75462d24f6
#
_entry.id   fa4f35f997d06a5c375c5c75462d24f6
#
_cell.length_a   1.000
_cell.length_b   1.000
_cell.length_c   1.000
_cell.angle_alpha   90.00
_cell.angle_beta   90.00
_cell.angle_gamma   90.00
#
_symmetry.space_group_name_H-M   'P 1'
#
loop_
_entity.id
_entity.type
_entity.pdbx_description
1 polymer ?
#
loop_
_entity_poly.entity_id
_entity_poly.type
_entity_poly.pdbx_seq_one_letter_code
_entity_poly.pdbx_strand_id
1 'polypeptide(L)'
;MLKGIIFDMDGTLGDTVTLCVEAYRQTTLEVSGRLPAAEEVLGLFGISDRGVLGGLLGMRYDDPALPIDHFVEVYERLHDTLAPTPYEGAVEALRSIKAKGLKVGLLTGKEHYTADPTIARYGMSGLFDLVLTGKPTHNCKDECLLEAMRAWGMAADEILYVGDAPTDIEHCHRVGVRIINAAWGSHAAAEAEACLARNPDYRLTRFSELEPLITKLLS
;
A
#
# COMPACT_ATOMS: atom_id res chain seq x y z
N MET A 1 14.53 15.36 -13.33
CA MET A 1 15.25 15.12 -12.05
C MET A 1 14.21 14.67 -11.02
N LEU A 2 14.50 13.66 -10.20
CA LEU A 2 13.57 13.14 -9.18
C LEU A 2 13.25 14.23 -8.13
N LYS A 3 11.96 14.41 -7.82
CA LYS A 3 11.43 15.40 -6.87
C LYS A 3 10.52 14.83 -5.81
N GLY A 4 9.92 13.64 -6.07
CA GLY A 4 9.01 13.01 -5.13
C GLY A 4 9.06 11.49 -5.21
N ILE A 5 8.76 10.84 -4.08
CA ILE A 5 8.63 9.38 -3.98
C ILE A 5 7.32 9.07 -3.31
N ILE A 6 6.55 8.16 -3.91
CA ILE A 6 5.28 7.67 -3.40
C ILE A 6 5.46 6.20 -3.03
N PHE A 7 5.02 5.84 -1.83
CA PHE A 7 5.10 4.48 -1.32
C PHE A 7 3.70 3.85 -1.25
N ASP A 8 3.61 2.55 -1.50
CA ASP A 8 2.52 1.75 -0.98
C ASP A 8 2.78 1.44 0.51
N MET A 9 1.77 0.91 1.20
CA MET A 9 1.83 0.53 2.61
C MET A 9 2.07 -0.98 2.75
N ASP A 10 1.10 -1.76 2.28
CA ASP A 10 1.04 -3.21 2.52
C ASP A 10 2.10 -3.94 1.68
N GLY A 11 2.96 -4.74 2.32
CA GLY A 11 4.08 -5.38 1.63
C GLY A 11 5.25 -4.45 1.27
N THR A 12 5.08 -3.14 1.40
CA THR A 12 6.08 -2.13 1.01
C THR A 12 6.71 -1.41 2.21
N LEU A 13 5.93 -0.77 3.08
CA LEU A 13 6.43 -0.12 4.31
C LEU A 13 6.28 -1.02 5.54
N GLY A 14 5.37 -1.97 5.52
CA GLY A 14 5.15 -2.96 6.56
C GLY A 14 4.67 -4.29 6.00
N ASP A 15 4.94 -5.37 6.74
CA ASP A 15 4.48 -6.71 6.39
C ASP A 15 3.03 -6.95 6.85
N THR A 16 2.12 -6.17 6.28
CA THR A 16 0.72 -6.06 6.70
C THR A 16 -0.25 -6.90 5.85
N VAL A 17 0.21 -7.57 4.81
CA VAL A 17 -0.68 -8.36 3.93
C VAL A 17 -1.42 -9.46 4.71
N THR A 18 -0.70 -10.24 5.54
CA THR A 18 -1.32 -11.25 6.39
C THR A 18 -2.30 -10.64 7.39
N LEU A 19 -1.97 -9.50 7.98
CA LEU A 19 -2.87 -8.76 8.87
C LEU A 19 -4.18 -8.40 8.14
N CYS A 20 -4.09 -7.82 6.94
CA CYS A 20 -5.27 -7.45 6.16
C CYS A 20 -6.15 -8.66 5.85
N VAL A 21 -5.53 -9.74 5.33
CA VAL A 21 -6.25 -10.98 5.02
C VAL A 21 -6.98 -11.53 6.25
N GLU A 22 -6.30 -11.65 7.38
CA GLU A 22 -6.90 -12.21 8.60
C GLU A 22 -7.97 -11.28 9.20
N ALA A 23 -7.81 -9.96 9.12
CA ALA A 23 -8.83 -9.02 9.58
C ALA A 23 -10.14 -9.17 8.78
N TYR A 24 -10.06 -9.26 7.46
CA TYR A 24 -11.24 -9.51 6.62
C TYR A 24 -11.86 -10.89 6.88
N ARG A 25 -11.04 -11.93 7.00
CA ARG A 25 -11.50 -13.29 7.27
C ARG A 25 -12.23 -13.41 8.61
N GLN A 26 -11.64 -12.87 9.67
CA GLN A 26 -12.25 -12.90 11.00
C GLN A 26 -13.52 -12.06 11.07
N THR A 27 -13.52 -10.84 10.53
CA THR A 27 -14.72 -10.00 10.48
C THR A 27 -15.85 -10.71 9.74
N THR A 28 -15.56 -11.30 8.57
CA THR A 28 -16.57 -12.02 7.79
C THR A 28 -17.10 -13.23 8.56
N LEU A 29 -16.24 -13.98 9.24
CA LEU A 29 -16.66 -15.10 10.10
C LEU A 29 -17.55 -14.63 11.24
N GLU A 30 -17.15 -13.59 11.98
CA GLU A 30 -17.88 -13.11 13.15
C GLU A 30 -19.25 -12.52 12.78
N VAL A 31 -19.38 -11.91 11.59
CA VAL A 31 -20.64 -11.30 11.12
C VAL A 31 -21.56 -12.29 10.42
N SER A 32 -21.03 -13.15 9.56
CA SER A 32 -21.84 -14.01 8.67
C SER A 32 -21.79 -15.50 9.00
N GLY A 33 -20.89 -15.91 9.90
CA GLY A 33 -20.62 -17.34 10.16
C GLY A 33 -19.78 -18.02 9.08
N ARG A 34 -19.38 -17.30 8.00
CA ARG A 34 -18.57 -17.84 6.89
C ARG A 34 -17.11 -17.40 7.03
N LEU A 35 -16.19 -18.35 6.99
CA LEU A 35 -14.75 -18.05 6.92
C LEU A 35 -14.31 -18.07 5.44
N PRO A 36 -13.99 -16.91 4.81
CA PRO A 36 -13.50 -16.92 3.43
C PRO A 36 -12.09 -17.51 3.33
N ALA A 37 -11.76 -18.10 2.17
CA ALA A 37 -10.38 -18.51 1.89
C ALA A 37 -9.46 -17.28 1.75
N ALA A 38 -8.16 -17.44 2.04
CA ALA A 38 -7.21 -16.33 1.91
C ALA A 38 -7.14 -15.82 0.46
N GLU A 39 -7.18 -16.74 -0.50
CA GLU A 39 -7.15 -16.44 -1.93
C GLU A 39 -8.39 -15.64 -2.39
N GLU A 40 -9.54 -15.87 -1.77
CA GLU A 40 -10.77 -15.12 -2.02
C GLU A 40 -10.58 -13.65 -1.59
N VAL A 41 -9.97 -13.43 -0.43
CA VAL A 41 -9.66 -12.08 0.07
C VAL A 41 -8.62 -11.40 -0.82
N LEU A 42 -7.52 -12.08 -1.11
CA LEU A 42 -6.45 -11.56 -1.98
C LEU A 42 -6.95 -11.20 -3.37
N GLY A 43 -7.90 -11.96 -3.90
CA GLY A 43 -8.53 -11.67 -5.20
C GLY A 43 -9.32 -10.35 -5.25
N LEU A 44 -9.62 -9.76 -4.09
CA LEU A 44 -10.29 -8.46 -3.97
C LEU A 44 -9.31 -7.31 -3.69
N PHE A 45 -8.02 -7.58 -3.50
CA PHE A 45 -7.05 -6.52 -3.22
C PHE A 45 -6.92 -5.55 -4.40
N GLY A 46 -6.69 -4.29 -4.06
CA GLY A 46 -6.64 -3.17 -5.00
C GLY A 46 -7.85 -2.24 -4.87
N ILE A 47 -9.01 -2.74 -4.40
CA ILE A 47 -10.11 -1.87 -3.98
C ILE A 47 -10.00 -1.55 -2.48
N SER A 48 -10.76 -0.55 -2.01
CA SER A 48 -10.67 -0.12 -0.60
C SER A 48 -11.34 -1.10 0.36
N ASP A 49 -11.12 -0.88 1.66
CA ASP A 49 -11.63 -1.72 2.74
C ASP A 49 -13.15 -1.98 2.63
N ARG A 50 -13.94 -0.94 2.33
CA ARG A 50 -15.39 -1.07 2.12
C ARG A 50 -15.72 -1.96 0.92
N GLY A 51 -14.94 -1.85 -0.14
CA GLY A 51 -15.11 -2.68 -1.34
C GLY A 51 -14.84 -4.15 -1.05
N VAL A 52 -13.72 -4.45 -0.37
CA VAL A 52 -13.35 -5.81 0.01
C VAL A 52 -14.40 -6.41 0.96
N LEU A 53 -14.72 -5.70 2.05
CA LEU A 53 -15.67 -6.21 3.05
C LEU A 53 -17.08 -6.39 2.46
N GLY A 54 -17.53 -5.45 1.63
CA GLY A 54 -18.80 -5.57 0.92
C GLY A 54 -18.84 -6.77 -0.02
N GLY A 55 -17.76 -7.00 -0.79
CA GLY A 55 -17.63 -8.17 -1.67
C GLY A 55 -17.70 -9.49 -0.90
N LEU A 56 -17.00 -9.60 0.23
CA LEU A 56 -16.98 -10.81 1.06
C LEU A 56 -18.35 -11.10 1.73
N LEU A 57 -19.09 -10.07 2.11
CA LEU A 57 -20.39 -10.19 2.77
C LEU A 57 -21.57 -10.18 1.79
N GLY A 58 -21.35 -9.97 0.49
CA GLY A 58 -22.40 -9.80 -0.49
C GLY A 58 -23.24 -8.53 -0.26
N MET A 59 -22.63 -7.50 0.32
CA MET A 59 -23.24 -6.21 0.65
C MET A 59 -22.72 -5.12 -0.29
N ARG A 60 -23.48 -4.04 -0.44
CA ARG A 60 -22.98 -2.84 -1.12
C ARG A 60 -21.95 -2.13 -0.24
N TYR A 61 -20.90 -1.56 -0.83
CA TYR A 61 -19.86 -0.82 -0.11
C TYR A 61 -20.39 0.45 0.61
N ASP A 62 -21.51 1.01 0.13
CA ASP A 62 -22.19 2.17 0.69
C ASP A 62 -23.39 1.81 1.60
N ASP A 63 -23.57 0.55 1.91
CA ASP A 63 -24.61 0.11 2.84
C ASP A 63 -24.29 0.58 4.26
N PRO A 64 -25.20 1.31 4.92
CA PRO A 64 -24.97 1.78 6.30
C PRO A 64 -24.86 0.62 7.32
N ALA A 65 -25.31 -0.59 6.96
CA ALA A 65 -25.19 -1.77 7.80
C ALA A 65 -23.85 -2.52 7.56
N LEU A 66 -23.00 -2.06 6.64
CA LEU A 66 -21.68 -2.68 6.43
C LEU A 66 -20.84 -2.52 7.73
N PRO A 67 -20.32 -3.61 8.33
CA PRO A 67 -19.76 -3.62 9.68
C PRO A 67 -18.33 -3.07 9.72
N ILE A 68 -18.15 -1.81 9.29
CA ILE A 68 -16.83 -1.16 9.20
C ILE A 68 -16.21 -0.97 10.58
N ASP A 69 -16.97 -0.50 11.56
CA ASP A 69 -16.44 -0.28 12.91
C ASP A 69 -15.93 -1.60 13.51
N HIS A 70 -16.67 -2.68 13.32
CA HIS A 70 -16.24 -4.01 13.76
C HIS A 70 -14.99 -4.49 13.01
N PHE A 71 -14.90 -4.26 11.70
CA PHE A 71 -13.69 -4.55 10.93
C PHE A 71 -12.47 -3.79 11.47
N VAL A 72 -12.63 -2.51 11.80
CA VAL A 72 -11.55 -1.70 12.38
C VAL A 72 -11.10 -2.26 13.72
N GLU A 73 -12.03 -2.64 14.61
CA GLU A 73 -11.70 -3.26 15.90
C GLU A 73 -10.91 -4.58 15.72
N VAL A 74 -11.32 -5.42 14.78
CA VAL A 74 -10.61 -6.68 14.45
C VAL A 74 -9.21 -6.37 13.90
N TYR A 75 -9.12 -5.41 12.97
CA TYR A 75 -7.85 -5.00 12.36
C TYR A 75 -6.86 -4.48 13.41
N GLU A 76 -7.28 -3.57 14.28
CA GLU A 76 -6.42 -3.01 15.34
C GLU A 76 -5.97 -4.10 16.34
N ARG A 77 -6.87 -4.99 16.75
CA ARG A 77 -6.55 -6.12 17.63
C ARG A 77 -5.48 -7.04 17.04
N LEU A 78 -5.59 -7.34 15.75
CA LEU A 78 -4.65 -8.23 15.06
C LEU A 78 -3.32 -7.54 14.75
N HIS A 79 -3.32 -6.21 14.62
CA HIS A 79 -2.13 -5.46 14.26
C HIS A 79 -1.00 -5.64 15.28
N ASP A 80 -1.33 -5.74 16.57
CA ASP A 80 -0.33 -5.94 17.64
C ASP A 80 0.46 -7.24 17.52
N THR A 81 -0.11 -8.25 16.87
CA THR A 81 0.49 -9.58 16.77
C THR A 81 1.00 -9.92 15.38
N LEU A 82 0.31 -9.47 14.33
CA LEU A 82 0.62 -9.87 12.94
C LEU A 82 1.54 -8.88 12.23
N ALA A 83 1.50 -7.59 12.60
CA ALA A 83 2.33 -6.57 11.98
C ALA A 83 2.70 -5.45 12.96
N PRO A 84 3.35 -5.76 14.09
CA PRO A 84 3.57 -4.79 15.18
C PRO A 84 4.51 -3.64 14.80
N THR A 85 5.39 -3.84 13.82
CA THR A 85 6.42 -2.88 13.42
C THR A 85 6.49 -2.76 11.90
N PRO A 86 6.95 -1.59 11.38
CA PRO A 86 7.28 -1.49 9.96
C PRO A 86 8.50 -2.34 9.61
N TYR A 87 8.81 -2.43 8.32
CA TYR A 87 10.10 -3.01 7.90
C TYR A 87 11.26 -2.21 8.51
N GLU A 88 12.32 -2.93 8.87
CA GLU A 88 13.54 -2.33 9.42
C GLU A 88 14.10 -1.25 8.48
N GLY A 89 14.34 -0.07 9.01
CA GLY A 89 14.84 1.09 8.25
C GLY A 89 13.77 1.90 7.51
N ALA A 90 12.49 1.50 7.54
CA ALA A 90 11.45 2.22 6.78
C ALA A 90 11.26 3.67 7.25
N VAL A 91 11.18 3.89 8.55
CA VAL A 91 11.01 5.23 9.13
C VAL A 91 12.22 6.13 8.85
N GLU A 92 13.42 5.57 9.01
CA GLU A 92 14.69 6.25 8.75
C GLU A 92 14.81 6.64 7.27
N ALA A 93 14.43 5.75 6.36
CA ALA A 93 14.43 6.03 4.92
C ALA A 93 13.48 7.17 4.56
N LEU A 94 12.24 7.18 5.08
CA LEU A 94 11.30 8.27 4.85
C LEU A 94 11.87 9.61 5.34
N ARG A 95 12.48 9.64 6.53
CA ARG A 95 13.15 10.84 7.08
C ARG A 95 14.33 11.28 6.21
N SER A 96 15.16 10.34 5.78
CA SER A 96 16.32 10.63 4.91
C SER A 96 15.89 11.19 3.56
N ILE A 97 14.83 10.64 2.95
CA ILE A 97 14.27 11.13 1.69
C ILE A 97 13.77 12.57 1.84
N LYS A 98 13.02 12.87 2.92
CA LYS A 98 12.60 14.25 3.22
C LYS A 98 13.77 15.20 3.46
N ALA A 99 14.81 14.75 4.15
CA ALA A 99 16.03 15.55 4.40
C ALA A 99 16.79 15.89 3.10
N LYS A 100 16.63 15.07 2.05
CA LYS A 100 17.15 15.35 0.69
C LYS A 100 16.29 16.36 -0.09
N GLY A 101 15.21 16.87 0.51
CA GLY A 101 14.29 17.84 -0.12
C GLY A 101 13.26 17.21 -1.06
N LEU A 102 13.13 15.89 -1.06
CA LEU A 102 12.10 15.20 -1.86
C LEU A 102 10.75 15.20 -1.13
N LYS A 103 9.68 15.29 -1.89
CA LYS A 103 8.33 15.00 -1.40
C LYS A 103 8.16 13.52 -1.14
N VAL A 104 7.44 13.19 -0.07
CA VAL A 104 7.11 11.81 0.30
C VAL A 104 5.60 11.65 0.33
N GLY A 105 5.08 10.70 -0.46
CA GLY A 105 3.65 10.35 -0.49
C GLY A 105 3.41 8.92 -0.03
N LEU A 106 2.19 8.70 0.43
CA LEU A 106 1.61 7.37 0.62
C LEU A 106 0.44 7.22 -0.34
N LEU A 107 0.38 6.08 -1.03
CA LEU A 107 -0.76 5.69 -1.84
C LEU A 107 -1.08 4.22 -1.53
N THR A 108 -2.20 3.98 -0.87
CA THR A 108 -2.59 2.67 -0.37
C THR A 108 -4.01 2.31 -0.77
N GLY A 109 -4.30 1.01 -0.91
CA GLY A 109 -5.67 0.51 -1.07
C GLY A 109 -6.54 0.70 0.17
N LYS A 110 -5.94 0.86 1.36
CA LYS A 110 -6.66 1.11 2.61
C LYS A 110 -7.50 2.38 2.56
N GLU A 111 -8.49 2.46 3.44
CA GLU A 111 -9.15 3.71 3.78
C GLU A 111 -8.52 4.33 5.04
N HIS A 112 -8.88 5.59 5.36
CA HIS A 112 -8.25 6.34 6.47
C HIS A 112 -8.37 5.63 7.82
N TYR A 113 -9.47 4.92 8.09
CA TYR A 113 -9.69 4.25 9.37
C TYR A 113 -8.78 3.02 9.61
N THR A 114 -8.10 2.51 8.60
CA THR A 114 -7.04 1.49 8.74
C THR A 114 -5.65 2.02 8.41
N ALA A 115 -5.54 2.98 7.48
CA ALA A 115 -4.27 3.60 7.12
C ALA A 115 -3.71 4.48 8.26
N ASP A 116 -4.52 5.38 8.83
CA ASP A 116 -4.07 6.34 9.84
C ASP A 116 -3.57 5.66 11.13
N PRO A 117 -4.28 4.65 11.70
CA PRO A 117 -3.75 3.88 12.83
C PRO A 117 -2.43 3.15 12.51
N THR A 118 -2.29 2.58 11.31
CA THR A 118 -1.04 1.93 10.89
C THR A 118 0.12 2.94 10.78
N ILE A 119 -0.12 4.11 10.17
CA ILE A 119 0.84 5.21 10.08
C ILE A 119 1.30 5.64 11.48
N ALA A 120 0.35 5.81 12.41
CA ALA A 120 0.64 6.22 13.80
C ALA A 120 1.44 5.15 14.54
N ARG A 121 1.02 3.89 14.47
CA ARG A 121 1.68 2.74 15.09
C ARG A 121 3.12 2.57 14.61
N TYR A 122 3.38 2.80 13.34
CA TYR A 122 4.71 2.69 12.74
C TYR A 122 5.61 3.91 12.96
N GLY A 123 5.12 4.94 13.70
CA GLY A 123 5.88 6.17 13.96
C GLY A 123 6.12 7.00 12.70
N MET A 124 5.24 6.89 11.72
CA MET A 124 5.32 7.58 10.42
C MET A 124 4.45 8.84 10.36
N SER A 125 3.76 9.20 11.43
CA SER A 125 2.93 10.42 11.50
C SER A 125 3.75 11.66 11.14
N GLY A 126 3.22 12.48 10.21
CA GLY A 126 3.87 13.70 9.71
C GLY A 126 5.04 13.48 8.73
N LEU A 127 5.34 12.23 8.35
CA LEU A 127 6.38 11.95 7.35
C LEU A 127 5.87 12.06 5.91
N PHE A 128 4.56 11.91 5.68
CA PHE A 128 3.98 12.02 4.36
C PHE A 128 3.49 13.44 4.07
N ASP A 129 3.86 13.98 2.90
CA ASP A 129 3.37 15.26 2.36
C ASP A 129 2.01 15.10 1.69
N LEU A 130 1.63 13.86 1.36
CA LEU A 130 0.37 13.48 0.73
C LEU A 130 0.03 12.05 1.11
N VAL A 131 -1.23 11.81 1.47
CA VAL A 131 -1.78 10.46 1.70
C VAL A 131 -2.99 10.30 0.79
N LEU A 132 -2.96 9.30 -0.07
CA LEU A 132 -4.04 8.93 -0.98
C LEU A 132 -4.51 7.50 -0.66
N THR A 133 -5.82 7.34 -0.55
CA THR A 133 -6.47 6.09 -0.15
C THR A 133 -7.26 5.47 -1.30
N GLY A 134 -7.55 4.18 -1.20
CA GLY A 134 -8.26 3.43 -2.22
C GLY A 134 -9.72 3.84 -2.42
N LYS A 135 -10.32 3.35 -3.51
CA LYS A 135 -11.76 3.47 -3.82
C LYS A 135 -12.44 2.12 -3.71
N PRO A 136 -13.71 2.06 -3.30
CA PRO A 136 -14.41 0.79 -3.07
C PRO A 136 -14.83 0.05 -4.35
N THR A 137 -14.81 0.73 -5.50
CA THR A 137 -15.35 0.20 -6.76
C THR A 137 -14.30 -0.38 -7.70
N HIS A 138 -13.04 0.07 -7.59
CA HIS A 138 -11.96 -0.35 -8.48
C HIS A 138 -10.59 0.04 -7.90
N ASN A 139 -9.54 -0.60 -8.40
CA ASN A 139 -8.17 -0.18 -8.11
C ASN A 139 -7.88 1.15 -8.81
N CYS A 140 -7.71 2.21 -8.04
CA CYS A 140 -7.59 3.59 -8.53
C CYS A 140 -6.15 4.14 -8.47
N LYS A 141 -5.12 3.28 -8.40
CA LYS A 141 -3.74 3.74 -8.20
C LYS A 141 -3.25 4.68 -9.31
N ASP A 142 -3.61 4.45 -10.56
CA ASP A 142 -3.29 5.38 -11.66
C ASP A 142 -3.98 6.75 -11.52
N GLU A 143 -5.25 6.78 -11.13
CA GLU A 143 -5.97 8.03 -10.86
C GLU A 143 -5.32 8.80 -9.70
N CYS A 144 -4.96 8.09 -8.63
CA CYS A 144 -4.28 8.65 -7.47
C CYS A 144 -2.87 9.16 -7.82
N LEU A 145 -2.12 8.48 -8.67
CA LEU A 145 -0.83 8.96 -9.18
C LEU A 145 -1.00 10.27 -9.98
N LEU A 146 -2.01 10.35 -10.84
CA LEU A 146 -2.34 11.58 -11.56
C LEU A 146 -2.77 12.70 -10.60
N GLU A 147 -3.46 12.38 -9.52
CA GLU A 147 -3.81 13.34 -8.46
C GLU A 147 -2.56 13.85 -7.74
N ALA A 148 -1.65 12.97 -7.35
CA ALA A 148 -0.36 13.33 -6.73
C ALA A 148 0.47 14.25 -7.65
N MET A 149 0.57 13.92 -8.94
CA MET A 149 1.25 14.76 -9.93
C MET A 149 0.65 16.17 -9.98
N ARG A 150 -0.67 16.29 -10.00
CA ARG A 150 -1.37 17.61 -9.96
C ARG A 150 -1.11 18.35 -8.65
N ALA A 151 -1.25 17.66 -7.51
CA ALA A 151 -1.09 18.25 -6.18
C ALA A 151 0.33 18.78 -5.95
N TRP A 152 1.33 18.10 -6.48
CA TRP A 152 2.74 18.47 -6.34
C TRP A 152 3.26 19.35 -7.50
N GLY A 153 2.50 19.52 -8.58
CA GLY A 153 2.95 20.21 -9.78
C GLY A 153 4.15 19.53 -10.44
N MET A 154 4.18 18.19 -10.43
CA MET A 154 5.27 17.36 -10.94
C MET A 154 4.86 16.57 -12.17
N ALA A 155 5.82 16.37 -13.08
CA ALA A 155 5.67 15.44 -14.20
C ALA A 155 5.93 14.00 -13.75
N ALA A 156 5.49 13.02 -14.54
CA ALA A 156 5.63 11.60 -14.21
C ALA A 156 7.09 11.16 -14.01
N ASP A 157 8.03 11.68 -14.80
CA ASP A 157 9.47 11.40 -14.72
C ASP A 157 10.16 12.02 -13.49
N GLU A 158 9.46 12.92 -12.78
CA GLU A 158 9.92 13.55 -11.54
C GLU A 158 9.48 12.78 -10.28
N ILE A 159 8.62 11.76 -10.45
CA ILE A 159 8.09 10.91 -9.37
C ILE A 159 8.61 9.48 -9.54
N LEU A 160 8.89 8.85 -8.41
CA LEU A 160 9.20 7.42 -8.32
C LEU A 160 8.17 6.77 -7.41
N TYR A 161 7.63 5.64 -7.81
CA TYR A 161 6.75 4.83 -6.98
C TYR A 161 7.52 3.65 -6.37
N VAL A 162 7.15 3.22 -5.18
CA VAL A 162 7.68 2.03 -4.51
C VAL A 162 6.49 1.18 -4.09
N GLY A 163 6.37 -0.03 -4.64
CA GLY A 163 5.27 -0.93 -4.36
C GLY A 163 5.63 -2.39 -4.65
N ASP A 164 4.92 -3.32 -4.07
CA ASP A 164 5.22 -4.76 -4.13
C ASP A 164 4.33 -5.54 -5.11
N ALA A 165 3.13 -5.04 -5.40
CA ALA A 165 2.14 -5.77 -6.20
C ALA A 165 2.38 -5.65 -7.73
N PRO A 166 2.06 -6.70 -8.51
CA PRO A 166 2.09 -6.64 -9.97
C PRO A 166 1.23 -5.50 -10.54
N THR A 167 0.09 -5.22 -9.92
CA THR A 167 -0.82 -4.14 -10.31
C THR A 167 -0.21 -2.76 -10.12
N ASP A 168 0.70 -2.56 -9.16
CA ASP A 168 1.43 -1.31 -9.00
C ASP A 168 2.25 -0.97 -10.24
N ILE A 169 2.93 -1.98 -10.79
CA ILE A 169 3.74 -1.84 -12.00
C ILE A 169 2.86 -1.43 -13.18
N GLU A 170 1.70 -2.09 -13.34
CA GLU A 170 0.75 -1.77 -14.42
C GLU A 170 0.21 -0.34 -14.31
N HIS A 171 -0.20 0.09 -13.11
CA HIS A 171 -0.73 1.42 -12.89
C HIS A 171 0.33 2.51 -13.08
N CYS A 172 1.55 2.29 -12.60
CA CYS A 172 2.67 3.21 -12.81
C CYS A 172 3.00 3.38 -14.28
N HIS A 173 3.15 2.28 -15.01
CA HIS A 173 3.45 2.32 -16.45
C HIS A 173 2.35 3.00 -17.26
N ARG A 174 1.07 2.80 -16.89
CA ARG A 174 -0.08 3.44 -17.54
C ARG A 174 -0.02 4.96 -17.51
N VAL A 175 0.56 5.55 -16.46
CA VAL A 175 0.70 6.99 -16.29
C VAL A 175 2.13 7.51 -16.49
N GLY A 176 3.07 6.63 -16.87
CA GLY A 176 4.46 6.98 -17.14
C GLY A 176 5.33 7.24 -15.90
N VAL A 177 4.89 6.82 -14.73
CA VAL A 177 5.66 6.91 -13.47
C VAL A 177 6.58 5.70 -13.37
N ARG A 178 7.87 5.94 -13.04
CA ARG A 178 8.83 4.85 -12.79
C ARG A 178 8.54 4.17 -11.47
N ILE A 179 8.78 2.84 -11.42
CA ILE A 179 8.50 2.02 -10.25
C ILE A 179 9.71 1.22 -9.77
N ILE A 180 9.88 1.17 -8.46
CA ILE A 180 10.68 0.18 -7.75
C ILE A 180 9.74 -0.94 -7.29
N ASN A 181 9.92 -2.15 -7.82
CA ASN A 181 9.29 -3.33 -7.25
C ASN A 181 9.96 -3.68 -5.89
N ALA A 182 9.18 -3.56 -4.83
CA ALA A 182 9.54 -3.85 -3.45
C ALA A 182 9.49 -5.36 -3.19
N ALA A 183 10.54 -6.10 -3.57
CA ALA A 183 10.58 -7.56 -3.46
C ALA A 183 11.21 -8.04 -2.14
N TRP A 184 10.99 -7.32 -1.05
CA TRP A 184 11.51 -7.64 0.29
C TRP A 184 10.46 -8.16 1.27
N GLY A 185 9.16 -8.03 0.95
CA GLY A 185 8.07 -8.48 1.81
C GLY A 185 7.91 -10.00 1.84
N SER A 186 7.16 -10.51 2.82
CA SER A 186 6.93 -11.95 3.00
C SER A 186 6.20 -12.59 1.80
N HIS A 187 5.34 -11.81 1.11
CA HIS A 187 4.60 -12.26 -0.08
C HIS A 187 5.37 -12.09 -1.40
N ALA A 188 6.54 -11.43 -1.38
CA ALA A 188 7.28 -11.09 -2.60
C ALA A 188 7.68 -12.31 -3.45
N ALA A 189 7.90 -13.47 -2.84
CA ALA A 189 8.26 -14.69 -3.57
C ALA A 189 7.07 -15.22 -4.39
N ALA A 190 5.85 -15.14 -3.86
CA ALA A 190 4.64 -15.59 -4.55
C ALA A 190 4.32 -14.69 -5.76
N GLU A 191 4.61 -13.40 -5.67
CA GLU A 191 4.32 -12.40 -6.71
C GLU A 191 5.48 -12.21 -7.69
N ALA A 192 6.65 -12.84 -7.45
CA ALA A 192 7.89 -12.56 -8.19
C ALA A 192 7.76 -12.70 -9.70
N GLU A 193 7.17 -13.82 -10.18
CA GLU A 193 6.99 -14.06 -11.61
C GLU A 193 6.06 -13.03 -12.26
N ALA A 194 4.95 -12.74 -11.59
CA ALA A 194 3.97 -11.77 -12.07
C ALA A 194 4.54 -10.34 -12.11
N CYS A 195 5.34 -9.94 -11.12
CA CYS A 195 6.03 -8.66 -11.11
C CYS A 195 7.10 -8.58 -12.24
N LEU A 196 7.94 -9.61 -12.38
CA LEU A 196 8.98 -9.64 -13.40
C LEU A 196 8.41 -9.62 -14.82
N ALA A 197 7.29 -10.30 -15.06
CA ALA A 197 6.61 -10.28 -16.36
C ALA A 197 6.11 -8.87 -16.77
N ARG A 198 5.96 -7.95 -15.82
CA ARG A 198 5.54 -6.56 -16.04
C ARG A 198 6.68 -5.56 -16.18
N ASN A 199 7.94 -6.05 -16.12
CA ASN A 199 9.16 -5.25 -16.34
C ASN A 199 9.22 -3.97 -15.47
N PRO A 200 9.29 -4.07 -14.12
CA PRO A 200 9.49 -2.90 -13.26
C PRO A 200 10.82 -2.20 -13.61
N ASP A 201 10.88 -0.87 -13.51
CA ASP A 201 12.10 -0.10 -13.80
C ASP A 201 13.26 -0.50 -12.89
N TYR A 202 12.95 -0.80 -11.64
CA TYR A 202 13.89 -1.30 -10.64
C TYR A 202 13.23 -2.42 -9.82
N ARG A 203 14.06 -3.34 -9.30
CA ARG A 203 13.63 -4.36 -8.36
C ARG A 203 14.65 -4.45 -7.24
N LEU A 204 14.19 -4.29 -6.01
CA LEU A 204 15.01 -4.40 -4.82
C LEU A 204 14.50 -5.55 -3.95
N THR A 205 15.44 -6.37 -3.44
CA THR A 205 15.14 -7.56 -2.63
C THR A 205 15.34 -7.33 -1.14
N ARG A 206 15.92 -6.18 -0.78
CA ARG A 206 16.14 -5.74 0.60
C ARG A 206 15.79 -4.27 0.72
N PHE A 207 15.11 -3.90 1.80
CA PHE A 207 14.74 -2.51 2.06
C PHE A 207 15.97 -1.59 2.11
N SER A 208 17.09 -2.09 2.65
CA SER A 208 18.36 -1.35 2.75
C SER A 208 18.98 -0.93 1.40
N GLU A 209 18.51 -1.49 0.28
CA GLU A 209 18.97 -1.11 -1.06
C GLU A 209 18.29 0.16 -1.59
N LEU A 210 17.21 0.62 -0.92
CA LEU A 210 16.40 1.75 -1.38
C LEU A 210 17.18 3.07 -1.37
N GLU A 211 17.83 3.42 -0.25
CA GLU A 211 18.54 4.68 -0.11
C GLU A 211 19.74 4.82 -1.05
N PRO A 212 20.60 3.80 -1.23
CA PRO A 212 21.64 3.79 -2.26
C PRO A 212 21.10 4.06 -3.67
N LEU A 213 19.98 3.43 -4.05
CA LEU A 213 19.37 3.67 -5.36
C LEU A 213 18.87 5.12 -5.49
N ILE A 214 18.16 5.64 -4.49
CA ILE A 214 17.66 7.02 -4.52
C ILE A 214 18.82 8.01 -4.65
N THR A 215 19.91 7.82 -3.90
CA THR A 215 21.11 8.66 -3.98
C THR A 215 21.70 8.65 -5.40
N LYS A 216 21.75 7.49 -6.04
CA LYS A 216 22.21 7.37 -7.43
C LYS A 216 21.28 8.07 -8.43
N LEU A 217 19.96 8.09 -8.17
CA LEU A 217 18.98 8.74 -9.06
C LEU A 217 18.98 10.27 -8.92
N LEU A 218 19.57 10.81 -7.86
CA LEU A 218 19.71 12.24 -7.62
C LEU A 218 21.03 12.81 -8.16
N SER A 219 22.04 11.95 -8.41
CA SER A 219 23.33 12.34 -8.99
C SER A 219 23.24 12.47 -10.52
#